data_ec0949a96626e0121c3d261db6bb4282
#
_entry.id   ec0949a96626e0121c3d261db6bb4282
#
_cell.length_a   1.000
_cell.length_b   1.000
_cell.length_c   1.000
_cell.angle_alpha   90.00
_cell.angle_beta   90.00
_cell.angle_gamma   90.00
#
_symmetry.space_group_name_H-M   'P 1'
#
loop_
_entity.id
_entity.type
_entity.pdbx_description
1 polymer ?
#
loop_
_entity_poly.entity_id
_entity_poly.type
_entity_poly.pdbx_seq_one_letter_code
_entity_poly.pdbx_strand_id
1 'polypeptide(L)'
;MFKESRSTLKQQKYILNLLADWDPEYYSKLFELSGTENPVSLDNHAPIILRVTALLKAEASTMIHLLKNKPYTEHLMSLTASDAPELTDEARKIR
;
A
#
# COMPACT_ATOMS: atom_id res chain seq x y z
N MET A 1 12.29 19.67 -16.01
CA MET A 1 11.48 18.94 -15.76
C MET A 1 11.73 17.94 -14.77
N PHE A 2 10.87 17.55 -14.06
CA PHE A 2 11.09 16.66 -13.12
C PHE A 2 10.56 15.37 -13.42
N LYS A 3 11.30 14.34 -13.22
CA LYS A 3 10.84 13.08 -13.29
C LYS A 3 10.89 12.55 -11.97
N GLU A 4 9.85 11.92 -11.49
CA GLU A 4 9.92 11.25 -10.24
C GLU A 4 10.84 10.10 -10.33
N SER A 5 11.69 9.93 -9.35
CA SER A 5 12.66 8.84 -9.38
C SER A 5 12.04 7.55 -8.95
N ARG A 6 12.49 6.46 -9.57
CA ARG A 6 12.06 5.16 -9.17
C ARG A 6 12.63 4.80 -7.84
N SER A 7 11.98 3.89 -7.14
CA SER A 7 12.48 3.40 -5.86
C SER A 7 13.88 2.84 -6.03
N THR A 8 14.69 2.97 -5.00
CA THR A 8 16.06 2.47 -5.04
C THR A 8 16.06 0.98 -4.76
N LEU A 9 17.13 0.31 -5.13
CA LEU A 9 17.27 -1.10 -4.84
C LEU A 9 17.20 -1.35 -3.35
N LYS A 10 17.79 -0.47 -2.57
CA LYS A 10 17.75 -0.61 -1.13
C LYS A 10 16.32 -0.54 -0.61
N GLN A 11 15.54 0.41 -1.10
CA GLN A 11 14.15 0.51 -0.71
C GLN A 11 13.38 -0.74 -1.12
N GLN A 12 13.63 -1.23 -2.32
CA GLN A 12 12.94 -2.40 -2.83
C GLN A 12 13.21 -3.63 -1.96
N LYS A 13 14.45 -3.83 -1.60
CA LYS A 13 14.81 -4.95 -0.77
C LYS A 13 14.19 -4.83 0.62
N TYR A 14 14.20 -3.65 1.15
CA TYR A 14 13.65 -3.41 2.47
C TYR A 14 12.14 -3.69 2.47
N ILE A 15 11.45 -3.22 1.42
CA ILE A 15 10.02 -3.45 1.30
C ILE A 15 9.72 -4.94 1.22
N LEU A 16 10.48 -5.67 0.42
CA LEU A 16 10.26 -7.10 0.28
C LEU A 16 10.45 -7.81 1.61
N ASN A 17 11.45 -7.39 2.38
CA ASN A 17 11.66 -7.96 3.69
C ASN A 17 10.50 -7.68 4.62
N LEU A 18 10.01 -6.45 4.63
CA LEU A 18 8.92 -6.08 5.51
C LEU A 18 7.62 -6.76 5.10
N LEU A 19 7.42 -6.92 3.79
CA LEU A 19 6.20 -7.59 3.32
C LEU A 19 6.11 -9.03 3.77
N ALA A 20 7.26 -9.64 4.07
CA ALA A 20 7.27 -11.01 4.53
C ALA A 20 6.52 -11.18 5.84
N ASP A 21 6.36 -10.10 6.60
CA ASP A 21 5.65 -10.15 7.86
C ASP A 21 4.15 -9.91 7.71
N TRP A 22 3.69 -9.71 6.49
CA TRP A 22 2.29 -9.41 6.24
C TRP A 22 1.65 -10.53 5.43
N ASP A 23 0.36 -10.74 5.63
CA ASP A 23 -0.37 -11.69 4.81
C ASP A 23 -0.47 -11.14 3.41
N PRO A 24 -0.29 -11.99 2.40
CA PRO A 24 -0.41 -11.53 1.01
C PRO A 24 -1.76 -10.90 0.69
N GLU A 25 -2.80 -11.25 1.42
CA GLU A 25 -4.10 -10.66 1.14
C GLU A 25 -4.13 -9.17 1.40
N TYR A 26 -3.16 -8.64 2.14
CA TYR A 26 -3.09 -7.22 2.41
C TYR A 26 -2.25 -6.46 1.39
N TYR A 27 -1.58 -7.17 0.51
CA TYR A 27 -0.64 -6.51 -0.40
C TYR A 27 -1.32 -5.45 -1.25
N SER A 28 -2.47 -5.78 -1.83
CA SER A 28 -3.14 -4.83 -2.70
C SER A 28 -3.50 -3.56 -1.97
N LYS A 29 -4.00 -3.70 -0.75
CA LYS A 29 -4.36 -2.53 0.03
C LYS A 29 -3.11 -1.72 0.39
N LEU A 30 -2.02 -2.41 0.67
CA LEU A 30 -0.77 -1.72 0.99
C LEU A 30 -0.29 -0.89 -0.19
N PHE A 31 -0.36 -1.45 -1.40
CA PHE A 31 0.04 -0.70 -2.57
C PHE A 31 -0.90 0.48 -2.81
N GLU A 32 -2.17 0.31 -2.57
CA GLU A 32 -3.11 1.42 -2.70
C GLU A 32 -2.78 2.53 -1.71
N LEU A 33 -2.50 2.15 -0.47
CA LEU A 33 -2.19 3.13 0.56
C LEU A 33 -0.87 3.83 0.31
N SER A 34 0.02 3.21 -0.43
CA SER A 34 1.29 3.86 -0.75
C SER A 34 1.11 5.04 -1.69
N GLY A 35 -0.06 5.15 -2.30
CA GLY A 35 -0.34 6.26 -3.20
C GLY A 35 0.08 6.03 -4.63
N THR A 36 0.55 4.83 -4.97
CA THR A 36 0.99 4.58 -6.32
C THR A 36 -0.19 4.54 -7.26
N GLU A 37 0.04 5.01 -8.48
CA GLU A 37 -0.94 4.92 -9.53
C GLU A 37 -0.45 4.02 -10.65
N ASN A 38 0.70 3.40 -10.45
CA ASN A 38 1.28 2.56 -11.47
C ASN A 38 0.47 1.28 -11.62
N PRO A 39 0.00 0.97 -12.82
CA PRO A 39 -0.83 -0.22 -13.01
C PRO A 39 -0.12 -1.52 -12.61
N VAL A 40 1.19 -1.58 -12.76
CA VAL A 40 1.91 -2.78 -12.39
C VAL A 40 1.90 -2.96 -10.89
N SER A 41 2.13 -1.87 -10.14
CA SER A 41 2.13 -1.96 -8.69
C SER A 41 0.76 -2.35 -8.17
N LEU A 42 -0.28 -1.91 -8.84
CA LEU A 42 -1.64 -2.16 -8.40
C LEU A 42 -2.21 -3.49 -8.91
N ASP A 43 -1.48 -4.18 -9.76
CA ASP A 43 -1.96 -5.40 -10.37
C ASP A 43 -1.78 -6.58 -9.42
N ASN A 44 -2.90 -7.15 -8.93
CA ASN A 44 -2.84 -8.28 -8.01
C ASN A 44 -2.21 -9.51 -8.61
N HIS A 45 -2.15 -9.59 -9.92
CA HIS A 45 -1.61 -10.76 -10.59
C HIS A 45 -0.16 -10.61 -10.99
N ALA A 46 0.40 -9.42 -10.84
CA ALA A 46 1.81 -9.23 -11.18
C ALA A 46 2.69 -9.80 -10.07
N PRO A 47 3.86 -10.32 -10.40
CA PRO A 47 4.79 -10.79 -9.38
C PRO A 47 5.13 -9.66 -8.41
N ILE A 48 5.25 -10.01 -7.14
CA ILE A 48 5.45 -8.99 -6.12
C ILE A 48 6.70 -8.15 -6.38
N ILE A 49 7.73 -8.76 -6.90
CA ILE A 49 8.94 -8.05 -7.21
C ILE A 49 8.68 -6.93 -8.21
N LEU A 50 7.89 -7.20 -9.25
CA LEU A 50 7.59 -6.20 -10.24
C LEU A 50 6.74 -5.09 -9.65
N ARG A 51 5.82 -5.45 -8.78
CA ARG A 51 4.96 -4.45 -8.14
C ARG A 51 5.80 -3.50 -7.32
N VAL A 52 6.79 -4.02 -6.62
CA VAL A 52 7.65 -3.19 -5.78
C VAL A 52 8.57 -2.33 -6.61
N THR A 53 9.17 -2.90 -7.67
CA THR A 53 10.10 -2.14 -8.48
C THR A 53 9.42 -1.05 -9.28
N ALA A 54 8.11 -1.15 -9.47
CA ALA A 54 7.37 -0.13 -10.19
C ALA A 54 7.06 1.08 -9.33
N LEU A 55 7.29 0.99 -8.02
CA LEU A 55 7.02 2.13 -7.14
C LEU A 55 8.01 3.25 -7.39
N LEU A 56 7.54 4.48 -7.22
CA LEU A 56 8.43 5.61 -7.23
C LEU A 56 9.05 5.75 -5.85
N LYS A 57 10.10 6.54 -5.78
CA LYS A 57 10.86 6.68 -4.54
C LYS A 57 9.99 7.16 -3.39
N ALA A 58 9.15 8.14 -3.63
CA ALA A 58 8.26 8.66 -2.60
C ALA A 58 7.24 7.61 -2.18
N GLU A 59 6.74 6.85 -3.15
CA GLU A 59 5.76 5.80 -2.86
C GLU A 59 6.40 4.69 -2.06
N ALA A 60 7.63 4.36 -2.40
CA ALA A 60 8.36 3.34 -1.66
C ALA A 60 8.60 3.78 -0.23
N SER A 61 8.92 5.04 -0.03
CA SER A 61 9.11 5.59 1.29
C SER A 61 7.85 5.49 2.12
N THR A 62 6.72 5.82 1.52
CA THR A 62 5.43 5.70 2.17
C THR A 62 5.13 4.25 2.51
N MET A 63 5.42 3.35 1.57
CA MET A 63 5.20 1.94 1.80
C MET A 63 6.00 1.43 2.99
N ILE A 64 7.28 1.83 3.07
CA ILE A 64 8.13 1.41 4.17
C ILE A 64 7.54 1.90 5.49
N HIS A 65 7.10 3.12 5.51
CA HIS A 65 6.50 3.68 6.71
C HIS A 65 5.27 2.88 7.13
N LEU A 66 4.41 2.57 6.19
CA LEU A 66 3.22 1.79 6.47
C LEU A 66 3.57 0.41 7.00
N LEU A 67 4.53 -0.24 6.36
CA LEU A 67 4.89 -1.59 6.75
C LEU A 67 5.53 -1.66 8.14
N LYS A 68 6.25 -0.61 8.51
CA LYS A 68 6.89 -0.58 9.82
C LYS A 68 5.92 -0.22 10.94
N ASN A 69 4.82 0.41 10.61
CA ASN A 69 3.84 0.80 11.61
C ASN A 69 2.61 -0.06 11.50
N LYS A 70 2.80 -1.34 11.72
CA LYS A 70 1.76 -2.32 11.49
C LYS A 70 0.43 -2.01 12.18
N PRO A 71 0.40 -1.67 13.47
CA PRO A 71 -0.89 -1.40 14.11
C PRO A 71 -1.62 -0.22 13.47
N TYR A 72 -0.86 0.84 13.15
CA TYR A 72 -1.47 2.00 12.53
C TYR A 72 -2.00 1.65 11.15
N THR A 73 -1.22 0.89 10.39
CA THR A 73 -1.59 0.51 9.04
C THR A 73 -2.80 -0.40 9.04
N GLU A 74 -2.85 -1.32 9.99
CA GLU A 74 -3.99 -2.21 10.11
C GLU A 74 -5.24 -1.40 10.46
N HIS A 75 -5.06 -0.37 11.27
CA HIS A 75 -6.18 0.51 11.60
C HIS A 75 -6.66 1.25 10.36
N LEU A 76 -5.75 1.74 9.54
CA LEU A 76 -6.12 2.40 8.29
C LEU A 76 -6.88 1.46 7.37
N MET A 77 -6.43 0.22 7.28
CA MET A 77 -7.09 -0.76 6.45
C MET A 77 -8.48 -1.05 6.95
N SER A 78 -8.62 -1.07 8.26
CA SER A 78 -9.91 -1.30 8.86
C SER A 78 -10.86 -0.16 8.52
N LEU A 79 -10.36 1.06 8.54
CA LEU A 79 -11.19 2.20 8.18
C LEU A 79 -11.60 2.15 6.71
N THR A 80 -10.65 1.82 5.84
CA THR A 80 -10.99 1.75 4.43
C THR A 80 -11.92 0.60 4.13
N ALA A 81 -11.78 -0.49 4.86
CA ALA A 81 -12.70 -1.58 4.69
C ALA A 81 -14.08 -1.16 5.15
N SER A 82 -14.12 -0.29 6.13
CA SER A 82 -15.38 0.18 6.62
C SER A 82 -16.01 1.22 5.73
N ASP A 83 -15.31 1.63 4.71
CA ASP A 83 -15.87 2.51 3.76
C ASP A 83 -16.87 1.85 2.91
N ALA A 84 -17.18 0.64 3.16
CA ALA A 84 -18.21 -0.02 2.42
C ALA A 84 -19.45 0.86 2.48
N PRO A 85 -20.18 0.89 1.43
CA PRO A 85 -21.32 1.78 1.34
C PRO A 85 -22.29 1.65 2.50
N GLU A 86 -22.54 0.45 2.90
CA GLU A 86 -23.51 0.29 3.96
C GLU A 86 -22.99 0.87 5.25
N LEU A 87 -21.73 0.80 5.50
CA LEU A 87 -21.24 1.37 6.71
C LEU A 87 -21.31 2.85 6.67
N THR A 88 -21.02 3.43 5.55
CA THR A 88 -21.09 4.84 5.40
C THR A 88 -22.51 5.30 5.62
N ASP A 89 -23.46 4.58 5.09
CA ASP A 89 -24.84 4.92 5.27
C ASP A 89 -25.23 4.80 6.70
N GLU A 90 -24.78 3.75 7.35
CA GLU A 90 -25.09 3.57 8.73
C GLU A 90 -24.55 4.68 9.57
N ALA A 91 -23.33 5.07 9.28
CA ALA A 91 -22.74 6.15 10.02
C ALA A 91 -23.56 7.40 9.86
N ARG A 92 -24.04 7.64 8.67
CA ARG A 92 -24.85 8.81 8.46
C ARG A 92 -26.16 8.73 9.14
N LYS A 93 -26.76 7.56 9.17
CA LYS A 93 -28.02 7.43 9.79
C LYS A 93 -27.96 7.57 11.24
N ILE A 94 -26.91 7.10 11.81
CA ILE A 94 -26.81 7.13 13.21
C ILE A 94 -26.71 8.48 13.76
N ARG A 95 -26.17 9.36 13.04
CA ARG A 95 -25.98 10.61 13.57
C ARG A 95 -27.10 11.31 13.67
#